data_859de536d192eff3abfc3a89b9ea3a9c
#
_entry.id   859de536d192eff3abfc3a89b9ea3a9c
#
_cell.length_a   1.000
_cell.length_b   1.000
_cell.length_c   1.000
_cell.angle_alpha   90.00
_cell.angle_beta   90.00
_cell.angle_gamma   90.00
#
_symmetry.space_group_name_H-M   'P 1'
#
loop_
_entity.id
_entity.type
_entity.pdbx_description
1 polymer ?
#
loop_
_entity_poly.entity_id
_entity_poly.type
_entity_poly.pdbx_seq_one_letter_code
_entity_poly.pdbx_strand_id
1 'polypeptide(L)'
;MASEYEKMIAGDYYRPADPELRALAQASREKQEAFNQEVDPKKGAAIIKEWFGSTGENLYLNRQVLVDYGGNIHIGENFYANYNLTMLDVCPITIGKNAMIGPNCQFLTPLHPLDPDERNSGLEYGAPITIGDNFWAGGGVTILPGVTLGDNVVAGAGAVVTKSFGDNVVLAGNPARVIKEIPVKKEKR
;
A
#
# COMPACT_ATOMS: atom_id res chain seq x y z
N MET A 1 -25.54 8.29 11.16
CA MET A 1 -25.24 7.53 9.92
C MET A 1 -23.72 7.66 9.70
N ALA A 2 -23.05 6.61 9.26
CA ALA A 2 -21.62 6.67 8.95
C ALA A 2 -21.35 7.69 7.83
N SER A 3 -20.26 8.45 7.94
CA SER A 3 -19.80 9.35 6.86
C SER A 3 -19.31 8.54 5.64
N GLU A 4 -19.16 9.18 4.49
CA GLU A 4 -18.59 8.48 3.32
C GLU A 4 -17.14 8.08 3.56
N TYR A 5 -16.38 8.83 4.38
CA TYR A 5 -15.04 8.45 4.82
C TYR A 5 -15.06 7.18 5.71
N GLU A 6 -15.96 7.12 6.70
CA GLU A 6 -16.09 5.92 7.56
C GLU A 6 -16.46 4.67 6.76
N LYS A 7 -17.35 4.80 5.77
CA LYS A 7 -17.69 3.70 4.84
C LYS A 7 -16.48 3.27 4.02
N MET A 8 -15.78 4.23 3.43
CA MET A 8 -14.59 4.00 2.60
C MET A 8 -13.53 3.18 3.33
N ILE A 9 -13.12 3.60 4.53
CA ILE A 9 -12.09 2.90 5.29
C ILE A 9 -12.55 1.54 5.83
N ALA A 10 -13.87 1.34 6.00
CA ALA A 10 -14.47 0.06 6.38
C ALA A 10 -14.57 -0.94 5.22
N GLY A 11 -14.37 -0.49 3.98
CA GLY A 11 -14.53 -1.30 2.78
C GLY A 11 -15.98 -1.40 2.28
N ASP A 12 -16.88 -0.59 2.82
CA ASP A 12 -18.27 -0.51 2.39
C ASP A 12 -18.42 0.34 1.13
N TYR A 13 -19.55 0.24 0.47
CA TYR A 13 -19.88 1.13 -0.64
C TYR A 13 -19.96 2.60 -0.20
N TYR A 14 -19.22 3.45 -0.89
CA TYR A 14 -19.17 4.88 -0.63
C TYR A 14 -19.22 5.69 -1.95
N ARG A 15 -19.35 7.02 -1.84
CA ARG A 15 -19.36 7.93 -2.97
C ARG A 15 -18.09 8.80 -2.97
N PRO A 16 -17.12 8.56 -3.88
CA PRO A 16 -15.88 9.34 -3.96
C PRO A 16 -16.08 10.84 -4.23
N ALA A 17 -17.26 11.19 -4.77
CA ALA A 17 -17.63 12.59 -5.05
C ALA A 17 -18.01 13.39 -3.80
N ASP A 18 -18.02 12.78 -2.60
CA ASP A 18 -18.33 13.45 -1.34
C ASP A 18 -17.37 14.62 -1.09
N PRO A 19 -17.87 15.78 -0.60
CA PRO A 19 -17.02 16.95 -0.36
C PRO A 19 -15.87 16.72 0.63
N GLU A 20 -16.07 15.92 1.69
CA GLU A 20 -15.03 15.56 2.67
C GLU A 20 -13.89 14.77 1.98
N LEU A 21 -14.25 13.74 1.21
CA LEU A 21 -13.29 12.93 0.49
C LEU A 21 -12.50 13.72 -0.56
N ARG A 22 -13.18 14.62 -1.28
CA ARG A 22 -12.50 15.52 -2.24
C ARG A 22 -11.51 16.45 -1.56
N ALA A 23 -11.85 16.99 -0.38
CA ALA A 23 -10.94 17.85 0.38
C ALA A 23 -9.71 17.07 0.86
N LEU A 24 -9.89 15.84 1.38
CA LEU A 24 -8.79 14.96 1.77
C LEU A 24 -7.89 14.59 0.60
N ALA A 25 -8.47 14.22 -0.55
CA ALA A 25 -7.71 13.90 -1.76
C ALA A 25 -6.94 15.14 -2.28
N GLN A 26 -7.51 16.34 -2.18
CA GLN A 26 -6.81 17.57 -2.58
C GLN A 26 -5.61 17.85 -1.66
N ALA A 27 -5.78 17.76 -0.34
CA ALA A 27 -4.69 17.91 0.62
C ALA A 27 -3.56 16.88 0.39
N SER A 28 -3.95 15.63 0.05
CA SER A 28 -3.00 14.58 -0.32
C SER A 28 -2.20 14.93 -1.57
N ARG A 29 -2.83 15.45 -2.63
CA ARG A 29 -2.13 15.88 -3.85
C ARG A 29 -1.09 16.95 -3.60
N GLU A 30 -1.38 17.90 -2.71
CA GLU A 30 -0.41 18.95 -2.33
C GLU A 30 0.83 18.37 -1.65
N LYS A 31 0.64 17.41 -0.74
CA LYS A 31 1.74 16.67 -0.10
C LYS A 31 2.52 15.81 -1.11
N GLN A 32 1.81 15.13 -2.02
CA GLN A 32 2.41 14.33 -3.09
C GLN A 32 3.31 15.20 -4.00
N GLU A 33 2.83 16.36 -4.38
CA GLU A 33 3.58 17.29 -5.23
C GLU A 33 4.81 17.80 -4.50
N ALA A 34 4.66 18.23 -3.24
CA ALA A 34 5.77 18.66 -2.40
C ALA A 34 6.84 17.57 -2.24
N PHE A 35 6.43 16.34 -1.94
CA PHE A 35 7.36 15.20 -1.82
C PHE A 35 8.09 14.90 -3.13
N ASN A 36 7.35 14.83 -4.24
CA ASN A 36 7.92 14.44 -5.53
C ASN A 36 8.85 15.49 -6.14
N GLN A 37 8.79 16.74 -5.67
CA GLN A 37 9.73 17.82 -6.03
C GLN A 37 10.91 17.94 -5.07
N GLU A 38 10.81 17.44 -3.82
CA GLU A 38 11.87 17.55 -2.82
C GLU A 38 13.08 16.69 -3.19
N VAL A 39 14.28 17.27 -3.10
CA VAL A 39 15.54 16.58 -3.42
C VAL A 39 16.34 16.19 -2.17
N ASP A 40 16.05 16.81 -1.02
CA ASP A 40 16.68 16.49 0.26
C ASP A 40 15.95 15.29 0.90
N PRO A 41 16.62 14.13 1.09
CA PRO A 41 15.97 12.95 1.66
C PRO A 41 15.39 13.16 3.07
N LYS A 42 16.01 14.03 3.89
CA LYS A 42 15.53 14.33 5.24
C LYS A 42 14.22 15.12 5.21
N LYS A 43 14.14 16.11 4.32
CA LYS A 43 12.91 16.88 4.12
C LYS A 43 11.83 16.02 3.50
N GLY A 44 12.19 15.17 2.52
CA GLY A 44 11.27 14.17 1.96
C GLY A 44 10.70 13.25 3.03
N ALA A 45 11.52 12.71 3.92
CA ALA A 45 11.07 11.89 5.04
C ALA A 45 10.12 12.65 5.99
N ALA A 46 10.37 13.92 6.25
CA ALA A 46 9.48 14.76 7.06
C ALA A 46 8.11 14.94 6.41
N ILE A 47 8.06 15.16 5.09
CA ILE A 47 6.80 15.27 4.34
C ILE A 47 6.01 13.96 4.44
N ILE A 48 6.66 12.80 4.26
CA ILE A 48 6.00 11.49 4.39
C ILE A 48 5.42 11.28 5.80
N LYS A 49 6.17 11.63 6.85
CA LYS A 49 5.69 11.54 8.25
C LYS A 49 4.44 12.40 8.53
N GLU A 50 4.32 13.53 7.86
CA GLU A 50 3.14 14.39 7.96
C GLU A 50 1.97 13.95 7.06
N TRP A 51 2.26 13.18 6.03
CA TRP A 51 1.29 12.78 5.01
C TRP A 51 0.65 11.43 5.29
N PHE A 52 1.48 10.44 5.68
CA PHE A 52 0.98 9.09 5.97
C PHE A 52 0.33 9.02 7.36
N GLY A 53 -0.64 8.13 7.53
CA GLY A 53 -1.35 7.92 8.78
C GLY A 53 -0.43 7.55 9.95
N SER A 54 0.60 6.75 9.69
CA SER A 54 1.70 6.51 10.64
C SER A 54 2.94 5.97 9.93
N THR A 55 4.13 6.27 10.51
CA THR A 55 5.41 5.77 10.03
C THR A 55 6.32 5.38 11.18
N GLY A 56 7.32 4.52 10.93
CA GLY A 56 8.50 4.42 11.79
C GLY A 56 9.41 5.66 11.68
N GLU A 57 10.46 5.70 12.49
CA GLU A 57 11.42 6.81 12.49
C GLU A 57 12.35 6.76 11.28
N ASN A 58 12.86 5.58 10.94
CA ASN A 58 13.78 5.37 9.85
C ASN A 58 13.04 4.94 8.58
N LEU A 59 12.95 5.84 7.62
CA LEU A 59 12.28 5.60 6.34
C LEU A 59 13.02 6.30 5.21
N TYR A 60 12.99 5.71 4.03
CA TYR A 60 13.52 6.30 2.81
C TYR A 60 12.64 5.91 1.62
N LEU A 61 12.11 6.90 0.93
CA LEU A 61 11.37 6.70 -0.32
C LEU A 61 12.03 7.50 -1.43
N ASN A 62 12.24 6.87 -2.58
CA ASN A 62 12.56 7.58 -3.81
C ASN A 62 11.33 8.32 -4.33
N ARG A 63 11.55 9.34 -5.17
CA ARG A 63 10.47 10.15 -5.75
C ARG A 63 9.57 9.35 -6.70
N GLN A 64 8.48 9.98 -7.12
CA GLN A 64 7.36 9.40 -7.87
C GLN A 64 6.54 8.44 -7.00
N VAL A 65 6.16 8.94 -5.81
CA VAL A 65 5.16 8.29 -4.96
C VAL A 65 3.78 8.85 -5.32
N LEU A 66 2.83 7.96 -5.57
CA LEU A 66 1.45 8.26 -5.95
C LEU A 66 0.50 7.58 -4.97
N VAL A 67 -0.36 8.36 -4.32
CA VAL A 67 -1.36 7.85 -3.38
C VAL A 67 -2.69 8.58 -3.55
N ASP A 68 -3.79 8.03 -3.01
CA ASP A 68 -5.09 8.72 -3.01
C ASP A 68 -5.19 9.72 -1.86
N TYR A 69 -5.04 9.26 -0.63
CA TYR A 69 -5.25 10.06 0.61
C TYR A 69 -4.00 10.20 1.46
N GLY A 70 -3.15 9.18 1.50
CA GLY A 70 -1.97 9.11 2.36
C GLY A 70 -2.31 8.79 3.81
N GLY A 71 -3.36 9.36 4.35
CA GLY A 71 -3.79 9.17 5.74
C GLY A 71 -4.16 7.74 6.11
N ASN A 72 -4.46 6.88 5.13
CA ASN A 72 -4.77 5.47 5.34
C ASN A 72 -3.55 4.55 5.16
N ILE A 73 -2.34 5.11 5.01
CA ILE A 73 -1.10 4.35 4.85
C ILE A 73 -0.37 4.31 6.19
N HIS A 74 -0.03 3.10 6.64
CA HIS A 74 0.68 2.83 7.89
C HIS A 74 1.91 1.99 7.59
N ILE A 75 3.11 2.52 7.80
CA ILE A 75 4.37 1.83 7.52
C ILE A 75 5.22 1.73 8.80
N GLY A 76 5.84 0.58 8.99
CA GLY A 76 6.70 0.29 10.14
C GLY A 76 8.10 0.89 10.01
N GLU A 77 8.94 0.57 10.98
CA GLU A 77 10.34 1.00 11.07
C GLU A 77 11.19 0.42 9.93
N ASN A 78 12.24 1.15 9.50
CA ASN A 78 13.16 0.75 8.43
C ASN A 78 12.46 0.48 7.09
N PHE A 79 11.61 1.38 6.66
CA PHE A 79 10.91 1.29 5.38
C PHE A 79 11.76 1.86 4.25
N TYR A 80 11.97 1.08 3.21
CA TYR A 80 12.62 1.53 1.97
C TYR A 80 11.70 1.33 0.77
N ALA A 81 11.53 2.36 -0.06
CA ALA A 81 10.87 2.24 -1.35
C ALA A 81 11.70 2.85 -2.48
N ASN A 82 11.78 2.12 -3.58
CA ASN A 82 12.40 2.56 -4.82
C ASN A 82 11.44 3.47 -5.62
N TYR A 83 11.83 3.90 -6.80
CA TYR A 83 11.09 4.82 -7.67
C TYR A 83 9.72 4.28 -8.09
N ASN A 84 8.77 5.21 -8.29
CA ASN A 84 7.47 4.96 -8.88
C ASN A 84 6.62 3.97 -8.07
N LEU A 85 6.49 4.27 -6.76
CA LEU A 85 5.60 3.54 -5.86
C LEU A 85 4.18 4.09 -5.98
N THR A 86 3.20 3.21 -6.20
CA THR A 86 1.77 3.56 -6.18
C THR A 86 1.07 2.85 -5.02
N MET A 87 0.37 3.61 -4.18
CA MET A 87 -0.42 3.08 -3.05
C MET A 87 -1.80 3.73 -3.07
N LEU A 88 -2.78 3.09 -3.70
CA LEU A 88 -4.14 3.60 -3.72
C LEU A 88 -4.85 3.19 -2.42
N ASP A 89 -4.93 4.13 -1.49
CA ASP A 89 -5.28 3.90 -0.10
C ASP A 89 -6.71 4.32 0.26
N VAL A 90 -7.71 3.93 -0.54
CA VAL A 90 -9.12 4.11 -0.14
C VAL A 90 -9.46 3.30 1.12
N CYS A 91 -8.89 2.10 1.26
CA CYS A 91 -8.86 1.34 2.50
C CYS A 91 -7.44 1.32 3.09
N PRO A 92 -7.28 0.98 4.38
CA PRO A 92 -5.98 0.95 5.02
C PRO A 92 -4.96 0.05 4.30
N ILE A 93 -3.74 0.57 4.14
CA ILE A 93 -2.55 -0.18 3.72
C ILE A 93 -1.60 -0.19 4.90
N THR A 94 -1.39 -1.36 5.50
CA THR A 94 -0.50 -1.54 6.63
C THR A 94 0.69 -2.40 6.22
N ILE A 95 1.91 -1.91 6.43
CA ILE A 95 3.15 -2.62 6.12
C ILE A 95 4.03 -2.63 7.37
N GLY A 96 4.48 -3.80 7.80
CA GLY A 96 5.33 -4.00 8.95
C GLY A 96 6.73 -3.38 8.80
N LYS A 97 7.59 -3.66 9.76
CA LYS A 97 8.97 -3.14 9.79
C LYS A 97 9.88 -3.87 8.79
N ASN A 98 11.00 -3.22 8.44
CA ASN A 98 12.04 -3.72 7.54
C ASN A 98 11.52 -4.07 6.13
N ALA A 99 10.57 -3.33 5.63
CA ALA A 99 10.06 -3.54 4.27
C ALA A 99 11.00 -2.93 3.23
N MET A 100 11.24 -3.67 2.15
CA MET A 100 12.02 -3.24 0.98
C MET A 100 11.18 -3.35 -0.27
N ILE A 101 10.83 -2.21 -0.87
CA ILE A 101 9.95 -2.14 -2.03
C ILE A 101 10.76 -1.77 -3.27
N GLY A 102 10.75 -2.63 -4.27
CA GLY A 102 11.38 -2.40 -5.58
C GLY A 102 10.66 -1.32 -6.40
N PRO A 103 11.23 -0.92 -7.55
CA PRO A 103 10.63 0.10 -8.40
C PRO A 103 9.33 -0.38 -9.06
N ASN A 104 8.44 0.56 -9.38
CA ASN A 104 7.17 0.32 -10.07
C ASN A 104 6.23 -0.64 -9.33
N CYS A 105 6.29 -0.70 -8.00
CA CYS A 105 5.38 -1.52 -7.20
C CYS A 105 4.05 -0.80 -6.97
N GLN A 106 2.99 -1.59 -6.82
CA GLN A 106 1.63 -1.10 -6.64
C GLN A 106 0.94 -1.85 -5.50
N PHE A 107 0.26 -1.10 -4.62
CA PHE A 107 -0.62 -1.60 -3.56
C PHE A 107 -1.99 -0.98 -3.80
N LEU A 108 -2.94 -1.79 -4.20
CA LEU A 108 -4.22 -1.31 -4.72
C LEU A 108 -5.36 -1.79 -3.82
N THR A 109 -6.01 -0.89 -3.10
CA THR A 109 -7.15 -1.23 -2.24
C THR A 109 -8.52 -0.96 -2.89
N PRO A 110 -8.66 -0.08 -3.92
CA PRO A 110 -9.96 0.21 -4.52
C PRO A 110 -10.56 -0.96 -5.30
N LEU A 111 -11.87 -1.06 -5.24
CA LEU A 111 -12.70 -1.97 -6.02
C LEU A 111 -13.94 -1.21 -6.55
N HIS A 112 -14.46 -1.65 -7.66
CA HIS A 112 -15.71 -1.15 -8.24
C HIS A 112 -16.72 -2.28 -8.37
N PRO A 113 -18.03 -1.99 -8.32
CA PRO A 113 -19.08 -2.95 -8.63
C PRO A 113 -18.84 -3.62 -9.98
N LEU A 114 -19.04 -4.93 -10.04
CA LEU A 114 -18.95 -5.68 -11.30
C LEU A 114 -20.13 -5.38 -12.21
N ASP A 115 -21.31 -5.14 -11.63
CA ASP A 115 -22.47 -4.70 -12.37
C ASP A 115 -22.22 -3.30 -12.99
N PRO A 116 -22.44 -3.14 -14.29
CA PRO A 116 -22.13 -1.88 -14.98
C PRO A 116 -23.02 -0.72 -14.55
N ASP A 117 -24.28 -0.95 -14.20
CA ASP A 117 -25.19 0.11 -13.78
C ASP A 117 -24.82 0.62 -12.39
N GLU A 118 -24.47 -0.28 -11.47
CA GLU A 118 -23.95 0.09 -10.16
C GLU A 118 -22.62 0.83 -10.29
N ARG A 119 -21.67 0.33 -11.10
CA ARG A 119 -20.38 0.99 -11.32
C ARG A 119 -20.55 2.39 -11.92
N ASN A 120 -21.41 2.52 -12.92
CA ASN A 120 -21.70 3.80 -13.59
C ASN A 120 -22.46 4.79 -12.68
N SER A 121 -23.08 4.33 -11.60
CA SER A 121 -23.67 5.20 -10.57
C SER A 121 -22.61 5.97 -9.76
N GLY A 122 -21.31 5.63 -9.92
CA GLY A 122 -20.19 6.24 -9.23
C GLY A 122 -19.96 5.65 -7.83
N LEU A 123 -20.50 4.46 -7.52
CA LEU A 123 -20.19 3.74 -6.31
C LEU A 123 -18.79 3.11 -6.41
N GLU A 124 -18.09 3.13 -5.29
CA GLU A 124 -16.80 2.52 -5.08
C GLU A 124 -16.77 1.81 -3.73
N TYR A 125 -15.92 0.82 -3.57
CA TYR A 125 -15.64 0.15 -2.31
C TYR A 125 -14.18 -0.29 -2.30
N GLY A 126 -13.71 -0.92 -1.24
CA GLY A 126 -12.32 -1.36 -1.19
C GLY A 126 -12.12 -2.53 -0.25
N ALA A 127 -10.88 -3.00 -0.20
CA ALA A 127 -10.46 -3.97 0.79
C ALA A 127 -9.03 -3.68 1.26
N PRO A 128 -8.76 -3.73 2.57
CA PRO A 128 -7.47 -3.36 3.12
C PRO A 128 -6.37 -4.32 2.70
N ILE A 129 -5.12 -3.81 2.65
CA ILE A 129 -3.92 -4.61 2.43
C ILE A 129 -3.11 -4.62 3.74
N THR A 130 -2.71 -5.82 4.18
CA THR A 130 -1.86 -6.00 5.36
C THR A 130 -0.63 -6.81 5.01
N ILE A 131 0.55 -6.26 5.26
CA ILE A 131 1.84 -6.90 5.01
C ILE A 131 2.60 -6.98 6.33
N GLY A 132 3.09 -8.16 6.68
CA GLY A 132 3.90 -8.40 7.87
C GLY A 132 5.32 -7.81 7.80
N ASP A 133 6.15 -8.21 8.74
CA ASP A 133 7.53 -7.75 8.86
C ASP A 133 8.46 -8.37 7.80
N ASN A 134 9.55 -7.66 7.48
CA ASN A 134 10.63 -8.15 6.58
C ASN A 134 10.13 -8.50 5.16
N PHE A 135 9.17 -7.74 4.66
CA PHE A 135 8.69 -7.92 3.29
C PHE A 135 9.68 -7.40 2.26
N TRP A 136 9.92 -8.17 1.22
CA TRP A 136 10.69 -7.73 0.06
C TRP A 136 9.89 -7.90 -1.22
N ALA A 137 9.59 -6.80 -1.88
CA ALA A 137 9.03 -6.77 -3.23
C ALA A 137 10.12 -6.49 -4.27
N GLY A 138 10.27 -7.37 -5.24
CA GLY A 138 11.01 -7.10 -6.48
C GLY A 138 10.33 -6.01 -7.30
N GLY A 139 10.96 -5.53 -8.38
CA GLY A 139 10.37 -4.49 -9.23
C GLY A 139 9.07 -4.95 -9.89
N GLY A 140 8.10 -4.04 -10.03
CA GLY A 140 6.83 -4.28 -10.73
C GLY A 140 5.86 -5.22 -10.01
N VAL A 141 6.01 -5.43 -8.71
CA VAL A 141 5.07 -6.22 -7.91
C VAL A 141 3.76 -5.46 -7.75
N THR A 142 2.64 -6.15 -7.93
CA THR A 142 1.28 -5.63 -7.68
C THR A 142 0.60 -6.44 -6.59
N ILE A 143 0.13 -5.77 -5.53
CA ILE A 143 -0.67 -6.36 -4.45
C ILE A 143 -2.12 -5.91 -4.63
N LEU A 144 -3.03 -6.87 -4.75
CA LEU A 144 -4.45 -6.60 -4.99
C LEU A 144 -5.25 -6.41 -3.69
N PRO A 145 -6.48 -5.85 -3.79
CA PRO A 145 -7.31 -5.56 -2.64
C PRO A 145 -7.59 -6.81 -1.77
N GLY A 146 -7.60 -6.63 -0.46
CA GLY A 146 -7.92 -7.68 0.52
C GLY A 146 -6.77 -8.66 0.82
N VAL A 147 -5.58 -8.44 0.24
CA VAL A 147 -4.43 -9.33 0.46
C VAL A 147 -3.81 -9.09 1.84
N THR A 148 -3.60 -10.18 2.56
CA THR A 148 -2.77 -10.24 3.75
C THR A 148 -1.55 -11.13 3.48
N LEU A 149 -0.34 -10.61 3.71
CA LEU A 149 0.90 -11.36 3.70
C LEU A 149 1.47 -11.43 5.11
N GLY A 150 1.95 -12.60 5.50
CA GLY A 150 2.65 -12.79 6.77
C GLY A 150 4.05 -12.19 6.79
N ASP A 151 4.86 -12.60 7.75
CA ASP A 151 6.25 -12.16 7.92
C ASP A 151 7.20 -12.88 6.96
N ASN A 152 8.32 -12.22 6.65
CA ASN A 152 9.39 -12.79 5.80
C ASN A 152 8.90 -13.25 4.42
N VAL A 153 8.01 -12.50 3.79
CA VAL A 153 7.54 -12.79 2.45
C VAL A 153 8.38 -12.05 1.42
N VAL A 154 8.80 -12.77 0.38
CA VAL A 154 9.48 -12.22 -0.80
C VAL A 154 8.55 -12.34 -2.00
N ALA A 155 8.22 -11.24 -2.65
CA ALA A 155 7.50 -11.22 -3.92
C ALA A 155 8.49 -10.96 -5.07
N GLY A 156 8.67 -11.95 -5.94
CA GLY A 156 9.55 -11.85 -7.12
C GLY A 156 9.09 -10.77 -8.10
N ALA A 157 10.02 -10.21 -8.86
CA ALA A 157 9.71 -9.13 -9.81
C ALA A 157 8.57 -9.51 -10.77
N GLY A 158 7.65 -8.57 -10.99
CA GLY A 158 6.46 -8.76 -11.85
C GLY A 158 5.37 -9.65 -11.27
N ALA A 159 5.48 -10.07 -10.00
CA ALA A 159 4.43 -10.87 -9.36
C ALA A 159 3.14 -10.05 -9.16
N VAL A 160 1.99 -10.67 -9.45
CA VAL A 160 0.67 -10.13 -9.15
C VAL A 160 0.03 -10.96 -8.05
N VAL A 161 0.01 -10.41 -6.83
CA VAL A 161 -0.47 -11.10 -5.63
C VAL A 161 -1.97 -10.89 -5.51
N THR A 162 -2.74 -11.94 -5.79
CA THR A 162 -4.20 -11.92 -5.89
C THR A 162 -4.91 -12.54 -4.69
N LYS A 163 -4.17 -13.10 -3.73
CA LYS A 163 -4.68 -13.72 -2.52
C LYS A 163 -3.65 -13.67 -1.40
N SER A 164 -4.08 -13.94 -0.20
CA SER A 164 -3.25 -13.95 1.01
C SER A 164 -2.32 -15.16 1.07
N PHE A 165 -1.16 -14.97 1.72
CA PHE A 165 -0.17 -16.01 1.99
C PHE A 165 0.38 -15.84 3.41
N GLY A 166 0.78 -16.96 4.03
CA GLY A 166 1.43 -16.95 5.34
C GLY A 166 2.90 -16.56 5.28
N ASP A 167 3.60 -16.83 6.37
CA ASP A 167 4.99 -16.44 6.59
C ASP A 167 5.98 -17.27 5.76
N ASN A 168 7.19 -16.73 5.64
CA ASN A 168 8.38 -17.45 5.19
C ASN A 168 8.26 -18.06 3.78
N VAL A 169 7.73 -17.32 2.84
CA VAL A 169 7.53 -17.80 1.45
C VAL A 169 8.11 -16.84 0.41
N VAL A 170 8.51 -17.41 -0.72
CA VAL A 170 8.83 -16.68 -1.94
C VAL A 170 7.68 -16.88 -2.93
N LEU A 171 7.12 -15.77 -3.38
CA LEU A 171 6.04 -15.70 -4.34
C LEU A 171 6.54 -15.28 -5.71
N ALA A 172 6.02 -15.82 -6.79
CA ALA A 172 6.28 -15.34 -8.14
C ALA A 172 5.12 -15.63 -9.09
N GLY A 173 5.07 -14.89 -10.19
CA GLY A 173 4.14 -15.09 -11.29
C GLY A 173 2.89 -14.22 -11.24
N ASN A 174 2.05 -14.36 -12.26
CA ASN A 174 0.74 -13.74 -12.40
C ASN A 174 -0.29 -14.80 -12.81
N PRO A 175 -1.22 -15.21 -11.91
CA PRO A 175 -1.28 -14.85 -10.50
C PRO A 175 -0.13 -15.48 -9.69
N ALA A 176 0.32 -14.80 -8.65
CA ALA A 176 1.44 -15.25 -7.82
C ALA A 176 1.15 -16.58 -7.11
N ARG A 177 2.18 -17.41 -7.01
CA ARG A 177 2.18 -18.70 -6.30
C ARG A 177 3.44 -18.82 -5.45
N VAL A 178 3.37 -19.61 -4.40
CA VAL A 178 4.57 -20.01 -3.64
C VAL A 178 5.47 -20.85 -4.55
N ILE A 179 6.69 -20.37 -4.76
CA ILE A 179 7.72 -21.08 -5.52
C ILE A 179 8.82 -21.65 -4.64
N LYS A 180 8.91 -21.18 -3.39
CA LYS A 180 9.89 -21.61 -2.42
C LYS A 180 9.45 -21.24 -1.02
N GLU A 181 9.78 -22.09 -0.03
CA GLU A 181 9.73 -21.77 1.39
C GLU A 181 11.08 -21.23 1.86
N ILE A 182 11.07 -20.22 2.74
CA ILE A 182 12.26 -19.63 3.34
C ILE A 182 12.57 -20.39 4.63
N PRO A 183 13.73 -21.05 4.79
CA PRO A 183 14.05 -21.75 6.00
C PRO A 183 14.12 -20.82 7.23
N VAL A 184 13.36 -21.12 8.26
CA VAL A 184 13.46 -20.42 9.54
C VAL A 184 14.75 -20.87 10.23
N LYS A 185 15.66 -19.94 10.52
CA LYS A 185 16.84 -20.24 11.35
C LYS A 185 16.35 -20.64 12.75
N LYS A 186 16.59 -21.87 13.17
CA LYS A 186 16.40 -22.24 14.58
C LYS A 186 17.37 -21.37 15.40
N GLU A 187 16.85 -20.63 16.36
CA GLU A 187 17.70 -19.95 17.34
C GLU A 187 18.65 -20.99 17.92
N LYS A 188 19.95 -20.70 17.82
CA LYS A 188 20.93 -21.49 18.54
C LYS A 188 20.70 -21.21 20.03
N ARG A 189 20.14 -22.21 20.73
CA ARG A 189 20.10 -22.22 22.20
C ARG A 189 21.50 -22.27 22.76
#